data_1ce5e74da06cc84ac6050604dc9abee9
#
_entry.id   1ce5e74da06cc84ac6050604dc9abee9
#
_cell.length_a   1.000
_cell.length_b   1.000
_cell.length_c   1.000
_cell.angle_alpha   90.00
_cell.angle_beta   90.00
_cell.angle_gamma   90.00
#
_symmetry.space_group_name_H-M   'P 1'
#
loop_
_entity.id
_entity.type
_entity.pdbx_description
1 polymer ?
#
loop_
_entity_poly.entity_id
_entity_poly.type
_entity_poly.pdbx_seq_one_letter_code
_entity_poly.pdbx_strand_id
1 'polypeptide(L)'
;CCYKLEVHMKNVAIVMGGYSSEYKISLTSGNVVFNNINRNKFNPYRIHIFKEKWAYVDEHNAEFPIDKNDFSVTVDGTKINFDVVFNAIHGTPGEDGLLQAYFELLQIPQTSCDYYQAALTFNKRDMLSVLKPYGIKTAESFYLNLGDDIKVEAILSKVGLPCFVKPNKSGSSFGISKVKTREELL
;
A
#
# COMPACT_ATOMS: atom_id res chain seq x y z
N CYS A 1 4.31 38.14 -30.34
CA CYS A 1 5.07 37.33 -29.41
C CYS A 1 4.20 36.16 -28.98
N CYS A 2 4.38 35.00 -29.64
CA CYS A 2 3.77 33.73 -29.15
C CYS A 2 4.62 33.25 -28.00
N TYR A 3 4.14 33.38 -26.76
CA TYR A 3 4.65 32.60 -25.66
C TYR A 3 4.25 31.16 -25.91
N LYS A 4 5.18 30.31 -26.38
CA LYS A 4 5.07 28.86 -26.21
C LYS A 4 5.06 28.61 -24.70
N LEU A 5 3.91 28.32 -24.15
CA LEU A 5 3.82 27.68 -22.84
C LEU A 5 4.56 26.34 -22.99
N GLU A 6 5.80 26.27 -22.51
CA GLU A 6 6.46 25.01 -22.30
C GLU A 6 5.61 24.23 -21.31
N VAL A 7 4.90 23.23 -21.79
CA VAL A 7 4.17 22.30 -20.94
C VAL A 7 5.23 21.49 -20.21
N HIS A 8 5.59 21.92 -19.00
CA HIS A 8 6.51 21.17 -18.18
C HIS A 8 5.84 19.83 -17.83
N MET A 9 6.39 18.74 -18.39
CA MET A 9 5.90 17.39 -18.10
C MET A 9 6.20 17.07 -16.63
N LYS A 10 5.19 16.56 -15.93
CA LYS A 10 5.34 16.21 -14.51
C LYS A 10 6.10 14.90 -14.34
N ASN A 11 7.05 14.88 -13.43
CA ASN A 11 7.77 13.69 -13.01
C ASN A 11 6.90 12.87 -12.06
N VAL A 12 6.56 11.64 -12.47
CA VAL A 12 5.71 10.73 -11.70
C VAL A 12 6.56 9.59 -11.14
N ALA A 13 6.71 9.54 -9.82
CA ALA A 13 7.32 8.39 -9.17
C ALA A 13 6.28 7.27 -9.03
N ILE A 14 6.43 6.18 -9.75
CA ILE A 14 5.59 4.98 -9.62
C ILE A 14 6.26 4.08 -8.59
N VAL A 15 5.80 4.15 -7.34
CA VAL A 15 6.35 3.34 -6.26
C VAL A 15 5.77 1.93 -6.30
N MET A 16 6.65 0.93 -6.24
CA MET A 16 6.31 -0.48 -6.35
C MET A 16 7.26 -1.35 -5.52
N GLY A 17 6.88 -2.60 -5.27
CA GLY A 17 7.58 -3.52 -4.39
C GLY A 17 6.85 -3.65 -3.06
N GLY A 18 7.38 -3.09 -2.00
CA GLY A 18 6.83 -3.17 -0.65
C GLY A 18 7.55 -4.19 0.23
N TYR A 19 7.12 -4.27 1.49
CA TYR A 19 7.74 -5.11 2.53
C TYR A 19 6.90 -6.36 2.85
N SER A 20 5.78 -6.52 2.15
CA SER A 20 4.88 -7.66 2.32
C SER A 20 5.20 -8.77 1.32
N SER A 21 4.60 -9.96 1.54
CA SER A 21 4.64 -11.08 0.60
C SER A 21 4.02 -10.75 -0.78
N GLU A 22 3.29 -9.63 -0.88
CA GLU A 22 2.61 -9.18 -2.10
C GLU A 22 3.51 -8.36 -3.04
N TYR A 23 4.80 -8.21 -2.73
CA TYR A 23 5.73 -7.35 -3.49
C TYR A 23 5.79 -7.69 -4.99
N LYS A 24 5.66 -8.98 -5.37
CA LYS A 24 5.64 -9.39 -6.79
C LYS A 24 4.42 -8.86 -7.54
N ILE A 25 3.25 -8.88 -6.88
CA ILE A 25 2.01 -8.32 -7.45
C ILE A 25 2.17 -6.81 -7.60
N SER A 26 2.74 -6.15 -6.61
CA SER A 26 3.04 -4.72 -6.65
C SER A 26 3.96 -4.34 -7.81
N LEU A 27 5.05 -5.09 -8.04
CA LEU A 27 5.94 -4.86 -9.19
C LEU A 27 5.19 -5.01 -10.52
N THR A 28 4.32 -6.00 -10.64
CA THR A 28 3.47 -6.19 -11.84
C THR A 28 2.54 -5.00 -12.03
N SER A 29 1.81 -4.59 -11.00
CA SER A 29 0.90 -3.44 -11.04
C SER A 29 1.60 -2.14 -11.42
N GLY A 30 2.74 -1.85 -10.78
CA GLY A 30 3.54 -0.67 -11.09
C GLY A 30 4.06 -0.65 -12.53
N ASN A 31 4.51 -1.80 -13.05
CA ASN A 31 4.95 -1.91 -14.43
C ASN A 31 3.80 -1.73 -15.44
N VAL A 32 2.59 -2.19 -15.12
CA VAL A 32 1.40 -1.91 -15.95
C VAL A 32 1.17 -0.40 -16.04
N VAL A 33 1.23 0.32 -14.93
CA VAL A 33 1.09 1.79 -14.93
C VAL A 33 2.21 2.44 -15.72
N PHE A 34 3.47 2.05 -15.48
CA PHE A 34 4.63 2.59 -16.16
C PHE A 34 4.53 2.45 -17.69
N ASN A 35 4.05 1.30 -18.18
CA ASN A 35 3.94 1.01 -19.61
C ASN A 35 2.77 1.72 -20.29
N ASN A 36 1.72 2.09 -19.53
CA ASN A 36 0.49 2.65 -20.10
C ASN A 36 0.27 4.15 -19.78
N ILE A 37 1.13 4.77 -18.99
CA ILE A 37 1.00 6.20 -18.66
C ILE A 37 1.24 7.07 -19.91
N ASN A 38 0.49 8.15 -20.04
CA ASN A 38 0.62 9.07 -21.18
C ASN A 38 1.94 9.85 -21.14
N ARG A 39 2.91 9.40 -21.96
CA ARG A 39 4.25 9.99 -22.07
C ARG A 39 4.28 11.41 -22.68
N ASN A 40 3.17 11.89 -23.26
CA ASN A 40 3.08 13.29 -23.71
C ASN A 40 2.78 14.26 -22.57
N LYS A 41 2.39 13.76 -21.39
CA LYS A 41 2.02 14.56 -20.22
C LYS A 41 2.92 14.31 -19.01
N PHE A 42 3.50 13.13 -18.91
CA PHE A 42 4.19 12.65 -17.73
C PHE A 42 5.53 11.99 -18.07
N ASN A 43 6.52 12.22 -17.21
CA ASN A 43 7.78 11.49 -17.16
C ASN A 43 7.68 10.46 -16.02
N PRO A 44 7.41 9.18 -16.26
CA PRO A 44 7.32 8.20 -15.20
C PRO A 44 8.68 7.60 -14.86
N TYR A 45 8.83 7.32 -13.56
CA TYR A 45 10.01 6.71 -12.97
C TYR A 45 9.58 5.49 -12.15
N ARG A 46 10.21 4.33 -12.35
CA ARG A 46 9.96 3.13 -11.54
C ARG A 46 10.77 3.22 -10.25
N ILE A 47 10.09 3.38 -9.13
CA ILE A 47 10.74 3.47 -7.82
C ILE A 47 10.47 2.18 -7.05
N HIS A 48 11.50 1.38 -6.89
CA HIS A 48 11.44 0.16 -6.10
C HIS A 48 11.65 0.50 -4.62
N ILE A 49 10.69 0.12 -3.79
CA ILE A 49 10.73 0.33 -2.33
C ILE A 49 10.80 -1.03 -1.64
N PHE A 50 11.97 -1.36 -1.10
CA PHE A 50 12.19 -2.55 -0.28
C PHE A 50 12.80 -2.16 1.06
N LYS A 51 12.77 -3.07 2.04
CA LYS A 51 13.31 -2.80 3.39
C LYS A 51 14.78 -2.36 3.32
N GLU A 52 15.55 -3.02 2.49
CA GLU A 52 17.00 -2.85 2.37
C GLU A 52 17.35 -1.58 1.61
N LYS A 53 16.56 -1.24 0.59
CA LYS A 53 16.86 -0.09 -0.29
C LYS A 53 15.62 0.48 -0.96
N TRP A 54 15.69 1.78 -1.25
CA TRP A 54 14.79 2.47 -2.14
C TRP A 54 15.59 2.95 -3.35
N ALA A 55 15.16 2.61 -4.54
CA ALA A 55 15.91 2.91 -5.76
C ALA A 55 15.00 3.24 -6.94
N TYR A 56 15.41 4.21 -7.74
CA TYR A 56 14.94 4.35 -9.11
C TYR A 56 15.59 3.26 -9.96
N VAL A 57 14.79 2.57 -10.77
CA VAL A 57 15.24 1.51 -11.68
C VAL A 57 14.95 1.97 -13.11
N ASP A 58 16.00 2.21 -13.87
CA ASP A 58 15.88 2.68 -15.24
C ASP A 58 15.46 1.57 -16.25
N GLU A 59 15.40 1.90 -17.52
CA GLU A 59 15.02 0.96 -18.59
C GLU A 59 16.06 -0.16 -18.82
N HIS A 60 17.30 0.07 -18.40
CA HIS A 60 18.40 -0.91 -18.47
C HIS A 60 18.56 -1.71 -17.18
N ASN A 61 17.65 -1.51 -16.21
CA ASN A 61 17.70 -2.08 -14.86
C ASN A 61 18.89 -1.58 -14.01
N ALA A 62 19.48 -0.44 -14.38
CA ALA A 62 20.42 0.24 -13.48
C ALA A 62 19.64 0.86 -12.30
N GLU A 63 20.24 0.80 -11.11
CA GLU A 63 19.61 1.25 -9.88
C GLU A 63 20.31 2.50 -9.34
N PHE A 64 19.53 3.52 -9.05
CA PHE A 64 19.98 4.78 -8.47
C PHE A 64 19.29 4.97 -7.11
N PRO A 65 20.05 5.18 -6.03
CA PRO A 65 19.46 5.30 -4.69
C PRO A 65 18.57 6.54 -4.58
N ILE A 66 17.44 6.37 -3.90
CA ILE A 66 16.56 7.48 -3.53
C ILE A 66 17.11 8.17 -2.28
N ASP A 67 17.25 9.50 -2.34
CA ASP A 67 17.46 10.32 -1.15
C ASP A 67 16.16 10.39 -0.35
N LYS A 68 16.15 9.75 0.82
CA LYS A 68 14.96 9.69 1.68
C LYS A 68 14.68 11.00 2.43
N ASN A 69 15.59 11.97 2.39
CA ASN A 69 15.36 13.25 3.04
C ASN A 69 14.34 14.11 2.28
N ASP A 70 14.30 13.98 0.94
CA ASP A 70 13.42 14.76 0.09
C ASP A 70 12.76 13.94 -1.04
N PHE A 71 12.94 12.63 -1.02
CA PHE A 71 12.43 11.71 -2.02
C PHE A 71 12.87 12.06 -3.46
N SER A 72 14.12 12.45 -3.63
CA SER A 72 14.73 12.71 -4.93
C SER A 72 15.69 11.60 -5.37
N VAL A 73 16.12 11.63 -6.62
CA VAL A 73 17.18 10.77 -7.13
C VAL A 73 18.20 11.59 -7.94
N THR A 74 19.47 11.21 -7.86
CA THR A 74 20.52 11.80 -8.71
C THR A 74 20.94 10.78 -9.76
N VAL A 75 20.82 11.17 -11.03
CA VAL A 75 21.25 10.36 -12.20
C VAL A 75 22.23 11.19 -13.01
N ASP A 76 23.42 10.66 -13.24
CA ASP A 76 24.50 11.34 -13.98
C ASP A 76 24.76 12.78 -13.52
N GLY A 77 24.77 12.98 -12.20
CA GLY A 77 24.98 14.29 -11.58
C GLY A 77 23.76 15.23 -11.60
N THR A 78 22.66 14.84 -12.24
CA THR A 78 21.42 15.64 -12.29
C THR A 78 20.44 15.17 -11.23
N LYS A 79 20.00 16.08 -10.37
CA LYS A 79 18.97 15.82 -9.35
C LYS A 79 17.60 15.87 -10.01
N ILE A 80 16.81 14.81 -9.78
CA ILE A 80 15.43 14.66 -10.25
C ILE A 80 14.52 14.67 -9.02
N ASN A 81 13.58 15.60 -9.00
CA ASN A 81 12.49 15.67 -8.02
C ASN A 81 11.21 15.14 -8.66
N PHE A 82 10.30 14.63 -7.84
CA PHE A 82 9.03 14.09 -8.29
C PHE A 82 7.88 15.03 -7.93
N ASP A 83 7.01 15.31 -8.91
CA ASP A 83 5.83 16.17 -8.72
C ASP A 83 4.65 15.45 -8.08
N VAL A 84 4.61 14.13 -8.27
CA VAL A 84 3.54 13.26 -7.76
C VAL A 84 4.00 11.82 -7.65
N VAL A 85 3.45 11.11 -6.68
CA VAL A 85 3.68 9.68 -6.48
C VAL A 85 2.45 8.89 -6.89
N PHE A 86 2.63 7.90 -7.76
CA PHE A 86 1.65 6.85 -7.99
C PHE A 86 1.99 5.65 -7.10
N ASN A 87 1.13 5.36 -6.12
CA ASN A 87 1.34 4.26 -5.20
C ASN A 87 0.76 2.96 -5.74
N ALA A 88 1.62 2.03 -6.16
CA ALA A 88 1.27 0.68 -6.61
C ALA A 88 1.67 -0.40 -5.60
N ILE A 89 2.04 -0.04 -4.37
CA ILE A 89 2.46 -1.00 -3.36
C ILE A 89 1.24 -1.65 -2.70
N HIS A 90 1.25 -2.98 -2.63
CA HIS A 90 0.29 -3.79 -1.89
C HIS A 90 0.86 -4.12 -0.50
N GLY A 91 0.04 -3.91 0.54
CA GLY A 91 0.47 -4.09 1.93
C GLY A 91 1.38 -2.97 2.43
N THR A 92 2.19 -3.29 3.44
CA THR A 92 3.11 -2.34 4.04
C THR A 92 4.30 -2.05 3.10
N PRO A 93 4.79 -0.80 3.00
CA PRO A 93 4.35 0.42 3.65
C PRO A 93 3.34 1.25 2.83
N GLY A 94 2.74 0.68 1.78
CA GLY A 94 1.91 1.41 0.81
C GLY A 94 0.44 1.51 1.17
N GLU A 95 -0.09 0.61 2.02
CA GLU A 95 -1.52 0.58 2.40
C GLU A 95 -1.78 0.87 3.87
N ASP A 96 -0.75 0.91 4.72
CA ASP A 96 -0.85 1.04 6.17
C ASP A 96 -0.63 2.46 6.72
N GLY A 97 -0.56 3.45 5.85
CA GLY A 97 -0.41 4.86 6.20
C GLY A 97 1.03 5.35 6.27
N LEU A 98 2.03 4.46 6.27
CA LEU A 98 3.44 4.84 6.47
C LEU A 98 3.98 5.69 5.31
N LEU A 99 3.81 5.26 4.06
CA LEU A 99 4.24 6.04 2.90
C LEU A 99 3.40 7.29 2.71
N GLN A 100 2.10 7.21 2.99
CA GLN A 100 1.20 8.37 2.91
C GLN A 100 1.66 9.48 3.85
N ALA A 101 1.98 9.14 5.12
CA ALA A 101 2.51 10.10 6.08
C ALA A 101 3.87 10.68 5.65
N TYR A 102 4.75 9.85 5.12
CA TYR A 102 6.04 10.29 4.61
C TYR A 102 5.91 11.30 3.46
N PHE A 103 5.07 11.01 2.46
CA PHE A 103 4.84 11.92 1.35
C PHE A 103 4.11 13.21 1.77
N GLU A 104 3.22 13.12 2.74
CA GLU A 104 2.55 14.30 3.30
C GLU A 104 3.54 15.24 4.01
N LEU A 105 4.47 14.70 4.81
CA LEU A 105 5.56 15.47 5.41
C LEU A 105 6.43 16.18 4.38
N LEU A 106 6.67 15.56 3.23
CA LEU A 106 7.44 16.14 2.12
C LEU A 106 6.59 17.02 1.19
N GLN A 107 5.30 17.13 1.43
CA GLN A 107 4.35 17.86 0.58
C GLN A 107 4.34 17.36 -0.88
N ILE A 108 4.56 16.06 -1.08
CA ILE A 108 4.49 15.40 -2.39
C ILE A 108 3.10 14.75 -2.53
N PRO A 109 2.26 15.22 -3.47
CA PRO A 109 0.96 14.60 -3.73
C PRO A 109 1.10 13.13 -4.12
N GLN A 110 0.13 12.30 -3.70
CA GLN A 110 0.13 10.87 -4.00
C GLN A 110 -1.30 10.36 -4.30
N THR A 111 -1.42 9.20 -4.94
CA THR A 111 -2.68 8.69 -5.47
C THR A 111 -3.54 7.90 -4.49
N SER A 112 -3.07 7.57 -3.30
CA SER A 112 -3.90 6.91 -2.27
C SER A 112 -4.60 7.94 -1.37
N CYS A 113 -5.46 7.45 -0.46
CA CYS A 113 -6.04 8.28 0.60
C CYS A 113 -4.96 8.78 1.56
N ASP A 114 -5.32 9.66 2.48
CA ASP A 114 -4.40 10.16 3.51
C ASP A 114 -3.92 9.04 4.46
N TYR A 115 -2.89 9.35 5.25
CA TYR A 115 -2.25 8.37 6.16
C TYR A 115 -3.22 7.80 7.20
N TYR A 116 -4.13 8.62 7.73
CA TYR A 116 -5.06 8.17 8.77
C TYR A 116 -6.09 7.20 8.21
N GLN A 117 -6.68 7.53 7.05
CA GLN A 117 -7.63 6.65 6.38
C GLN A 117 -6.97 5.35 5.94
N ALA A 118 -5.74 5.42 5.40
CA ALA A 118 -4.97 4.23 5.02
C ALA A 118 -4.70 3.33 6.23
N ALA A 119 -4.17 3.86 7.32
CA ALA A 119 -3.89 3.11 8.54
C ALA A 119 -5.15 2.49 9.15
N LEU A 120 -6.25 3.25 9.21
CA LEU A 120 -7.52 2.79 9.76
C LEU A 120 -8.13 1.66 8.91
N THR A 121 -8.19 1.84 7.59
CA THR A 121 -8.85 0.86 6.70
C THR A 121 -8.03 -0.42 6.52
N PHE A 122 -6.71 -0.34 6.63
CA PHE A 122 -5.84 -1.51 6.62
C PHE A 122 -5.98 -2.37 7.87
N ASN A 123 -6.35 -1.76 9.01
CA ASN A 123 -6.60 -2.42 10.29
C ASN A 123 -8.07 -2.82 10.40
N LYS A 124 -8.41 -4.08 10.05
CA LYS A 124 -9.79 -4.57 10.01
C LYS A 124 -10.54 -4.40 11.33
N ARG A 125 -9.88 -4.65 12.46
CA ARG A 125 -10.45 -4.51 13.80
C ARG A 125 -10.86 -3.07 14.11
N ASP A 126 -9.93 -2.14 13.89
CA ASP A 126 -10.14 -0.74 14.19
C ASP A 126 -11.17 -0.12 13.23
N MET A 127 -11.10 -0.48 11.94
CA MET A 127 -12.10 -0.07 10.95
C MET A 127 -13.52 -0.48 11.37
N LEU A 128 -13.72 -1.75 11.73
CA LEU A 128 -15.03 -2.24 12.16
C LEU A 128 -15.52 -1.54 13.44
N SER A 129 -14.60 -1.25 14.38
CA SER A 129 -14.92 -0.53 15.61
C SER A 129 -15.36 0.91 15.34
N VAL A 130 -14.75 1.58 14.37
CA VAL A 130 -15.13 2.95 13.96
C VAL A 130 -16.46 2.96 13.20
N LEU A 131 -16.70 1.99 12.30
CA LEU A 131 -17.91 1.96 11.48
C LEU A 131 -19.19 1.64 12.28
N LYS A 132 -19.08 0.87 13.35
CA LYS A 132 -20.21 0.42 14.17
C LYS A 132 -21.06 1.57 14.72
N PRO A 133 -20.52 2.64 15.34
CA PRO A 133 -21.30 3.77 15.83
C PRO A 133 -22.08 4.53 14.77
N TYR A 134 -21.63 4.45 13.49
CA TYR A 134 -22.33 5.07 12.35
C TYR A 134 -23.48 4.21 11.79
N GLY A 135 -23.81 3.10 12.44
CA GLY A 135 -24.90 2.21 12.02
C GLY A 135 -24.59 1.41 10.75
N ILE A 136 -23.34 1.37 10.30
CA ILE A 136 -22.94 0.58 9.13
C ILE A 136 -22.95 -0.90 9.51
N LYS A 137 -23.74 -1.69 8.79
CA LYS A 137 -23.87 -3.13 9.02
C LYS A 137 -22.56 -3.82 8.64
N THR A 138 -21.99 -4.54 9.59
CA THR A 138 -20.78 -5.35 9.41
C THR A 138 -21.07 -6.79 9.83
N ALA A 139 -20.28 -7.73 9.32
CA ALA A 139 -20.34 -9.10 9.82
C ALA A 139 -19.90 -9.17 11.29
N GLU A 140 -20.51 -10.10 12.05
CA GLU A 140 -20.04 -10.38 13.40
C GLU A 140 -18.60 -10.86 13.37
N SER A 141 -17.81 -10.41 14.34
CA SER A 141 -16.39 -10.72 14.42
C SER A 141 -15.95 -11.00 15.85
N PHE A 142 -14.99 -11.89 15.98
CA PHE A 142 -14.32 -12.20 17.23
C PHE A 142 -12.83 -11.91 17.07
N TYR A 143 -12.22 -11.21 18.01
CA TYR A 143 -10.81 -10.84 17.94
C TYR A 143 -9.97 -11.75 18.82
N LEU A 144 -8.87 -12.24 18.25
CA LEU A 144 -7.84 -12.99 18.94
C LEU A 144 -6.52 -12.23 18.81
N ASN A 145 -5.80 -12.11 19.92
CA ASN A 145 -4.44 -11.59 19.93
C ASN A 145 -3.45 -12.76 20.04
N LEU A 146 -2.20 -12.51 19.73
CA LEU A 146 -1.15 -13.51 19.96
C LEU A 146 -1.06 -13.85 21.44
N GLY A 147 -1.17 -15.16 21.76
CA GLY A 147 -1.14 -15.67 23.13
C GLY A 147 -2.51 -15.74 23.82
N ASP A 148 -3.59 -15.30 23.19
CA ASP A 148 -4.94 -15.50 23.73
C ASP A 148 -5.32 -16.99 23.67
N ASP A 149 -6.05 -17.47 24.68
CA ASP A 149 -6.69 -18.78 24.66
C ASP A 149 -7.81 -18.83 23.61
N ILE A 150 -7.81 -19.88 22.78
CA ILE A 150 -8.83 -20.09 21.75
C ILE A 150 -10.09 -20.63 22.43
N LYS A 151 -11.01 -19.75 22.78
CA LYS A 151 -12.31 -20.08 23.39
C LYS A 151 -13.31 -20.45 22.29
N VAL A 152 -13.21 -21.67 21.77
CA VAL A 152 -13.98 -22.16 20.61
C VAL A 152 -15.47 -21.90 20.75
N GLU A 153 -16.09 -22.23 21.89
CA GLU A 153 -17.53 -22.05 22.10
C GLU A 153 -17.96 -20.59 22.07
N ALA A 154 -17.15 -19.69 22.64
CA ALA A 154 -17.42 -18.27 22.63
C ALA A 154 -17.29 -17.68 21.20
N ILE A 155 -16.33 -18.17 20.43
CA ILE A 155 -16.15 -17.79 19.02
C ILE A 155 -17.36 -18.24 18.22
N LEU A 156 -17.71 -19.52 18.28
CA LEU A 156 -18.82 -20.10 17.51
C LEU A 156 -20.18 -19.50 17.87
N SER A 157 -20.41 -19.24 19.16
CA SER A 157 -21.63 -18.57 19.63
C SER A 157 -21.78 -17.16 19.02
N LYS A 158 -20.68 -16.47 18.75
CA LYS A 158 -20.70 -15.10 18.23
C LYS A 158 -20.71 -15.05 16.71
N VAL A 159 -19.87 -15.82 16.04
CA VAL A 159 -19.68 -15.70 14.58
C VAL A 159 -20.35 -16.83 13.77
N GLY A 160 -20.64 -17.98 14.40
CA GLY A 160 -21.20 -19.14 13.72
C GLY A 160 -20.25 -19.84 12.75
N LEU A 161 -20.79 -20.82 12.01
CA LEU A 161 -20.08 -21.54 10.93
C LEU A 161 -20.93 -21.47 9.65
N PRO A 162 -20.32 -21.42 8.46
CA PRO A 162 -18.88 -21.29 8.25
C PRO A 162 -18.37 -19.87 8.56
N CYS A 163 -17.15 -19.77 9.06
CA CYS A 163 -16.51 -18.47 9.31
C CYS A 163 -15.15 -18.35 8.62
N PHE A 164 -14.55 -17.17 8.68
CA PHE A 164 -13.22 -16.90 8.13
C PHE A 164 -12.29 -16.41 9.23
N VAL A 165 -11.13 -17.06 9.35
CA VAL A 165 -10.02 -16.56 10.16
C VAL A 165 -9.11 -15.72 9.26
N LYS A 166 -8.78 -14.50 9.68
CA LYS A 166 -8.02 -13.54 8.88
C LYS A 166 -6.98 -12.82 9.72
N PRO A 167 -5.78 -12.56 9.20
CA PRO A 167 -4.88 -11.60 9.81
C PRO A 167 -5.51 -10.20 9.85
N ASN A 168 -5.27 -9.47 10.95
CA ASN A 168 -5.86 -8.14 11.11
C ASN A 168 -5.34 -7.13 10.05
N LYS A 169 -4.03 -7.15 9.80
CA LYS A 169 -3.34 -6.23 8.88
C LYS A 169 -2.73 -7.02 7.71
N SER A 170 -3.55 -7.42 6.76
CA SER A 170 -3.13 -8.12 5.54
C SER A 170 -4.15 -7.88 4.42
N GLY A 171 -3.70 -7.87 3.19
CA GLY A 171 -4.51 -7.74 1.99
C GLY A 171 -4.56 -9.02 1.15
N SER A 172 -5.15 -8.92 -0.05
CA SER A 172 -5.14 -9.94 -1.13
C SER A 172 -5.46 -11.37 -0.69
N SER A 173 -6.29 -11.54 0.34
CA SER A 173 -6.65 -12.84 0.94
C SER A 173 -5.47 -13.62 1.52
N PHE A 174 -4.32 -12.99 1.75
CA PHE A 174 -3.17 -13.65 2.30
C PHE A 174 -3.40 -14.03 3.77
N GLY A 175 -3.13 -15.31 4.10
CA GLY A 175 -3.34 -15.83 5.45
C GLY A 175 -4.80 -15.98 5.88
N ILE A 176 -5.76 -16.01 4.92
CA ILE A 176 -7.18 -16.25 5.21
C ILE A 176 -7.46 -17.74 5.14
N SER A 177 -8.14 -18.25 6.18
CA SER A 177 -8.67 -19.62 6.21
C SER A 177 -10.18 -19.60 6.35
N LYS A 178 -10.87 -20.41 5.54
CA LYS A 178 -12.30 -20.67 5.71
C LYS A 178 -12.46 -21.88 6.61
N VAL A 179 -13.14 -21.69 7.73
CA VAL A 179 -13.44 -22.69 8.74
C VAL A 179 -14.88 -23.14 8.58
N LYS A 180 -15.09 -24.45 8.40
CA LYS A 180 -16.42 -25.05 8.18
C LYS A 180 -16.87 -25.89 9.37
N THR A 181 -15.93 -26.40 10.17
CA THR A 181 -16.21 -27.24 11.33
C THR A 181 -15.54 -26.67 12.58
N ARG A 182 -15.98 -27.18 13.72
CA ARG A 182 -15.44 -26.80 15.03
C ARG A 182 -13.96 -27.18 15.16
N GLU A 183 -13.58 -28.32 14.64
CA GLU A 183 -12.23 -28.89 14.70
C GLU A 183 -11.23 -28.07 13.87
N GLU A 184 -11.68 -27.50 12.74
CA GLU A 184 -10.85 -26.64 11.90
C GLU A 184 -10.51 -25.30 12.55
N LEU A 185 -11.16 -24.94 13.68
CA LEU A 185 -10.89 -23.69 14.40
C LEU A 185 -9.69 -23.81 15.36
N LEU A 186 -9.24 -25.00 15.68
CA LEU A 186 -8.10 -25.32 16.54
C LEU A 186 -6.81 -25.51 15.73
#